data_290a34a07ca201ffbaddbf72d4ab4fc4
#
_entry.id   290a34a07ca201ffbaddbf72d4ab4fc4
#
_cell.length_a   1.000
_cell.length_b   1.000
_cell.length_c   1.000
_cell.angle_alpha   90.00
_cell.angle_beta   90.00
_cell.angle_gamma   90.00
#
_symmetry.space_group_name_H-M   'P 1'
#
loop_
_entity.id
_entity.type
_entity.pdbx_description
1 polymer ?
#
loop_
_entity_poly.entity_id
_entity_poly.type
_entity_poly.pdbx_seq_one_letter_code
_entity_poly.pdbx_strand_id
1 'polypeptide(L)'
;MNKTFDRKRFLSQNSIWLILIVLVIVMGIAQPSFFSVSNLLTLLSGEAVKGIMAFGVMFAILSKGIDLTIGASAGLVACITAAFAQPADYANAVEGIPTLPAPVIFIIGLALGAGIGAIYGAIIAYTKIPAFIATLGGQLICRAGAKIFTNRPVSNLDEAFRYPGNGKIAGIPVIIIVFLIMFAIAAFLLTQTRFGKNIYAIGGNDQAARVAGINVEKNLVLVYVWCSVCAAIGGMLLAGRAGSADPANSGLNYELDAIAAATVGGTSHAGGICRASGVMAGILILGVINNGLVMLKVDDNMTNIVKGMIIIGSVVLDMRKNAKRA
;
A
#
# COMPACT_ATOMS: atom_id res chain seq x y z
N MET A 1 -34.24 -17.22 21.28
CA MET A 1 -33.01 -16.76 21.97
C MET A 1 -32.79 -15.30 21.63
N ASN A 2 -33.14 -14.36 22.49
CA ASN A 2 -32.88 -12.93 22.32
C ASN A 2 -31.37 -12.70 22.47
N LYS A 3 -30.68 -12.46 21.36
CA LYS A 3 -29.30 -11.96 21.38
C LYS A 3 -29.36 -10.52 21.89
N THR A 4 -29.14 -10.31 23.18
CA THR A 4 -28.93 -8.98 23.75
C THR A 4 -27.76 -8.36 23.01
N PHE A 5 -27.97 -7.21 22.39
CA PHE A 5 -26.94 -6.46 21.60
C PHE A 5 -25.86 -6.00 22.58
N ASP A 6 -24.72 -6.68 22.56
CA ASP A 6 -23.58 -6.35 23.43
C ASP A 6 -22.89 -5.09 22.90
N ARG A 7 -23.28 -3.92 23.42
CA ARG A 7 -22.76 -2.60 23.07
C ARG A 7 -21.23 -2.53 23.20
N LYS A 8 -20.65 -3.15 24.23
CA LYS A 8 -19.19 -3.13 24.46
C LYS A 8 -18.45 -3.89 23.37
N ARG A 9 -18.98 -5.04 22.96
CA ARG A 9 -18.43 -5.87 21.89
C ARG A 9 -18.54 -5.17 20.53
N PHE A 10 -19.68 -4.55 20.24
CA PHE A 10 -19.90 -3.78 19.02
C PHE A 10 -18.94 -2.59 18.91
N LEU A 11 -18.80 -1.78 19.96
CA LEU A 11 -17.88 -0.63 20.01
C LEU A 11 -16.42 -1.07 19.87
N SER A 12 -16.03 -2.16 20.54
CA SER A 12 -14.68 -2.70 20.43
C SER A 12 -14.35 -3.23 19.02
N GLN A 13 -15.31 -3.82 18.33
CA GLN A 13 -15.12 -4.37 16.99
C GLN A 13 -15.09 -3.30 15.89
N ASN A 14 -15.78 -2.17 16.09
CA ASN A 14 -15.92 -1.08 15.11
C ASN A 14 -15.23 0.23 15.55
N SER A 15 -14.35 0.17 16.56
CA SER A 15 -13.68 1.36 17.11
C SER A 15 -12.96 2.20 16.05
N ILE A 16 -12.34 1.58 15.04
CA ILE A 16 -11.60 2.25 13.98
C ILE A 16 -12.56 3.06 13.07
N TRP A 17 -13.71 2.48 12.73
CA TRP A 17 -14.75 3.18 11.96
C TRP A 17 -15.37 4.35 12.74
N LEU A 18 -15.51 4.20 14.05
CA LEU A 18 -15.99 5.31 14.91
C LEU A 18 -14.99 6.46 14.96
N ILE A 19 -13.69 6.15 15.04
CA ILE A 19 -12.63 7.18 14.95
C ILE A 19 -12.70 7.90 13.60
N LEU A 20 -12.85 7.16 12.49
CA LEU A 20 -13.01 7.76 11.17
C LEU A 20 -14.21 8.71 11.11
N ILE A 21 -15.37 8.28 11.60
CA ILE A 21 -16.59 9.10 11.60
C ILE A 21 -16.38 10.38 12.40
N VAL A 22 -15.78 10.29 13.59
CA VAL A 22 -15.49 11.46 14.43
C VAL A 22 -14.55 12.41 13.70
N LEU A 23 -13.47 11.92 13.08
CA LEU A 23 -12.53 12.74 12.31
C LEU A 23 -13.21 13.45 11.14
N VAL A 24 -14.06 12.73 10.39
CA VAL A 24 -14.83 13.30 9.26
C VAL A 24 -15.75 14.42 9.75
N ILE A 25 -16.43 14.22 10.88
CA ILE A 25 -17.31 15.25 11.48
C ILE A 25 -16.49 16.47 11.91
N VAL A 26 -15.39 16.26 12.62
CA VAL A 26 -14.52 17.35 13.10
C VAL A 26 -13.99 18.15 11.91
N MET A 27 -13.52 17.48 10.86
CA MET A 27 -13.02 18.16 9.65
C MET A 27 -14.13 18.91 8.91
N GLY A 28 -15.34 18.34 8.83
CA GLY A 28 -16.48 19.00 8.20
C GLY A 28 -16.96 20.25 8.95
N ILE A 29 -16.83 20.26 10.28
CA ILE A 29 -17.12 21.44 11.11
C ILE A 29 -16.02 22.49 10.93
N ALA A 30 -14.75 22.09 10.92
CA ALA A 30 -13.61 22.99 10.78
C ALA A 30 -13.53 23.62 9.38
N GLN A 31 -13.90 22.86 8.34
CA GLN A 31 -13.85 23.27 6.94
C GLN A 31 -15.08 22.72 6.18
N PRO A 32 -16.14 23.51 6.00
CA PRO A 32 -17.36 23.05 5.30
C PRO A 32 -17.10 22.57 3.86
N SER A 33 -16.10 23.12 3.17
CA SER A 33 -15.67 22.66 1.84
C SER A 33 -15.09 21.24 1.83
N PHE A 34 -14.80 20.64 2.99
CA PHE A 34 -14.36 19.27 3.12
C PHE A 34 -15.35 18.27 2.49
N PHE A 35 -16.65 18.51 2.62
CA PHE A 35 -17.70 17.67 2.05
C PHE A 35 -17.96 17.90 0.56
N SER A 36 -17.27 18.81 -0.11
CA SER A 36 -17.43 18.98 -1.55
C SER A 36 -17.04 17.71 -2.30
N VAL A 37 -17.80 17.32 -3.32
CA VAL A 37 -17.53 16.13 -4.14
C VAL A 37 -16.12 16.17 -4.72
N SER A 38 -15.67 17.36 -5.17
CA SER A 38 -14.32 17.55 -5.69
C SER A 38 -13.25 17.20 -4.65
N ASN A 39 -13.42 17.66 -3.40
CA ASN A 39 -12.46 17.37 -2.33
C ASN A 39 -12.46 15.88 -1.96
N LEU A 40 -13.63 15.24 -1.85
CA LEU A 40 -13.73 13.81 -1.54
C LEU A 40 -13.07 12.95 -2.63
N LEU A 41 -13.27 13.30 -3.90
CA LEU A 41 -12.58 12.61 -5.00
C LEU A 41 -11.06 12.85 -4.97
N THR A 42 -10.63 14.06 -4.61
CA THR A 42 -9.21 14.39 -4.47
C THR A 42 -8.56 13.60 -3.33
N LEU A 43 -9.23 13.52 -2.17
CA LEU A 43 -8.79 12.74 -1.03
C LEU A 43 -8.65 11.26 -1.41
N LEU A 44 -9.69 10.65 -1.98
CA LEU A 44 -9.66 9.24 -2.36
C LEU A 44 -8.60 8.95 -3.43
N SER A 45 -8.45 9.81 -4.43
CA SER A 45 -7.41 9.69 -5.45
C SER A 45 -6.01 9.86 -4.87
N GLY A 46 -5.86 10.75 -3.87
CA GLY A 46 -4.60 10.99 -3.17
C GLY A 46 -4.09 9.77 -2.41
N GLU A 47 -5.00 9.07 -1.75
CA GLU A 47 -4.68 7.91 -0.93
C GLU A 47 -4.76 6.58 -1.69
N ALA A 48 -5.25 6.55 -2.94
CA ALA A 48 -5.45 5.32 -3.70
C ALA A 48 -4.16 4.51 -3.86
N VAL A 49 -3.05 5.15 -4.24
CA VAL A 49 -1.75 4.47 -4.45
C VAL A 49 -1.22 3.87 -3.15
N LYS A 50 -1.19 4.67 -2.08
CA LYS A 50 -0.74 4.24 -0.75
C LYS A 50 -1.64 3.16 -0.18
N GLY A 51 -2.94 3.27 -0.44
CA GLY A 51 -3.93 2.29 -0.05
C GLY A 51 -3.76 0.94 -0.74
N ILE A 52 -3.46 0.93 -2.05
CA ILE A 52 -3.12 -0.29 -2.77
C ILE A 52 -1.88 -0.96 -2.14
N MET A 53 -0.86 -0.17 -1.82
CA MET A 53 0.34 -0.67 -1.13
C MET A 53 0.01 -1.19 0.28
N ALA A 54 -0.88 -0.54 1.02
CA ALA A 54 -1.31 -0.99 2.33
C ALA A 54 -2.04 -2.35 2.27
N PHE A 55 -2.78 -2.63 1.19
CA PHE A 55 -3.36 -3.97 0.94
C PHE A 55 -2.31 -5.04 0.63
N GLY A 56 -1.12 -4.66 0.18
CA GLY A 56 0.03 -5.54 0.09
C GLY A 56 0.64 -5.80 1.48
N VAL A 57 1.09 -4.72 2.12
CA VAL A 57 1.82 -4.74 3.40
C VAL A 57 1.04 -5.41 4.52
N MET A 58 -0.30 -5.34 4.54
CA MET A 58 -1.10 -5.99 5.57
C MET A 58 -0.85 -7.51 5.66
N PHE A 59 -0.52 -8.18 4.54
CA PHE A 59 -0.16 -9.60 4.54
C PHE A 59 1.22 -9.84 5.14
N ALA A 60 2.19 -8.96 4.86
CA ALA A 60 3.51 -9.02 5.46
C ALA A 60 3.42 -8.84 6.99
N ILE A 61 2.71 -7.81 7.46
CA ILE A 61 2.52 -7.57 8.90
C ILE A 61 1.75 -8.72 9.55
N LEU A 62 0.71 -9.24 8.90
CA LEU A 62 -0.05 -10.39 9.38
C LEU A 62 0.83 -11.63 9.60
N SER A 63 1.87 -11.83 8.78
CA SER A 63 2.86 -12.91 8.89
C SER A 63 4.05 -12.58 9.80
N LYS A 64 4.01 -11.53 10.61
CA LYS A 64 5.10 -11.00 11.47
C LYS A 64 6.28 -10.42 10.68
N GLY A 65 6.10 -10.10 9.39
CA GLY A 65 7.09 -9.43 8.57
C GLY A 65 6.79 -7.95 8.41
N ILE A 66 7.78 -7.21 7.91
CA ILE A 66 7.61 -5.81 7.47
C ILE A 66 8.24 -5.72 6.08
N ASP A 67 7.54 -5.08 5.14
CA ASP A 67 8.06 -4.82 3.80
C ASP A 67 8.35 -3.33 3.61
N LEU A 68 9.63 -2.98 3.69
CA LEU A 68 10.12 -1.63 3.45
C LEU A 68 10.47 -1.39 1.96
N THR A 69 10.51 -2.44 1.13
CA THR A 69 10.83 -2.28 -0.30
C THR A 69 9.71 -1.63 -1.09
N ILE A 70 8.47 -1.69 -0.58
CA ILE A 70 7.25 -1.43 -1.35
C ILE A 70 7.24 -0.05 -2.03
N GLY A 71 7.72 1.00 -1.36
CA GLY A 71 7.84 2.34 -1.94
C GLY A 71 8.92 2.46 -3.00
N ALA A 72 10.10 1.87 -2.75
CA ALA A 72 11.23 1.92 -3.68
C ALA A 72 11.01 1.00 -4.89
N SER A 73 10.40 -0.18 -4.71
CA SER A 73 10.02 -1.07 -5.81
C SER A 73 8.96 -0.44 -6.71
N ALA A 74 7.99 0.27 -6.13
CA ALA A 74 7.04 1.07 -6.90
C ALA A 74 7.72 2.14 -7.74
N GLY A 75 8.70 2.87 -7.17
CA GLY A 75 9.50 3.86 -7.88
C GLY A 75 10.32 3.26 -9.03
N LEU A 76 10.95 2.11 -8.81
CA LEU A 76 11.69 1.40 -9.85
C LEU A 76 10.79 0.94 -10.99
N VAL A 77 9.66 0.27 -10.65
CA VAL A 77 8.68 -0.18 -11.65
C VAL A 77 8.07 1.01 -12.38
N ALA A 78 7.79 2.12 -11.69
CA ALA A 78 7.29 3.35 -12.30
C ALA A 78 8.26 3.88 -13.37
N CYS A 79 9.57 3.98 -13.05
CA CYS A 79 10.57 4.47 -14.00
C CYS A 79 10.72 3.56 -15.22
N ILE A 80 10.80 2.24 -15.01
CA ILE A 80 10.97 1.28 -16.11
C ILE A 80 9.71 1.28 -17.01
N THR A 81 8.52 1.22 -16.42
CA THR A 81 7.27 1.19 -17.19
C THR A 81 6.98 2.52 -17.88
N ALA A 82 7.32 3.64 -17.25
CA ALA A 82 7.24 4.96 -17.86
C ALA A 82 8.14 5.10 -19.09
N ALA A 83 9.34 4.51 -19.07
CA ALA A 83 10.25 4.56 -20.23
C ALA A 83 9.65 3.85 -21.46
N PHE A 84 8.98 2.70 -21.28
CA PHE A 84 8.26 2.03 -22.36
C PHE A 84 7.02 2.79 -22.86
N ALA A 85 6.48 3.70 -22.03
CA ALA A 85 5.32 4.51 -22.37
C ALA A 85 5.68 5.84 -23.06
N GLN A 86 6.95 6.15 -23.26
CA GLN A 86 7.36 7.35 -23.99
C GLN A 86 7.15 7.16 -25.49
N PRO A 87 6.65 8.20 -26.24
CA PRO A 87 6.58 8.17 -27.69
C PRO A 87 7.97 8.02 -28.32
N ALA A 88 8.05 7.29 -29.43
CA ALA A 88 9.31 6.99 -30.10
C ALA A 88 10.02 8.23 -30.69
N ASP A 89 9.26 9.28 -31.00
CA ASP A 89 9.74 10.56 -31.51
C ASP A 89 10.08 11.59 -30.42
N TYR A 90 9.96 11.20 -29.15
CA TYR A 90 10.27 12.12 -28.05
C TYR A 90 11.79 12.30 -27.89
N ALA A 91 12.28 13.52 -28.13
CA ALA A 91 13.71 13.85 -28.14
C ALA A 91 14.46 13.51 -26.81
N ASN A 92 13.72 13.49 -25.70
CA ASN A 92 14.27 13.14 -24.39
C ASN A 92 13.79 11.76 -23.90
N ALA A 93 13.47 10.83 -24.80
CA ALA A 93 13.16 9.45 -24.41
C ALA A 93 14.39 8.77 -23.77
N VAL A 94 14.13 7.73 -22.98
CA VAL A 94 15.22 6.90 -22.45
C VAL A 94 15.80 6.09 -23.59
N GLU A 95 17.12 6.26 -23.84
CA GLU A 95 17.81 5.63 -24.97
C GLU A 95 17.73 4.10 -24.93
N GLY A 96 17.52 3.49 -26.09
CA GLY A 96 17.48 2.05 -26.24
C GLY A 96 16.21 1.37 -25.75
N ILE A 97 15.21 2.12 -25.26
CA ILE A 97 13.94 1.58 -24.81
C ILE A 97 12.87 1.77 -25.90
N PRO A 98 12.25 0.69 -26.41
CA PRO A 98 11.19 0.81 -27.41
C PRO A 98 9.88 1.27 -26.79
N THR A 99 9.06 2.02 -27.53
CA THR A 99 7.69 2.31 -27.16
C THR A 99 6.84 1.04 -27.27
N LEU A 100 6.04 0.73 -26.23
CA LEU A 100 5.19 -0.45 -26.19
C LEU A 100 3.73 -0.05 -25.95
N PRO A 101 2.76 -0.88 -26.39
CA PRO A 101 1.35 -0.67 -26.06
C PRO A 101 1.10 -0.79 -24.55
N ALA A 102 0.21 0.05 -24.01
CA ALA A 102 -0.07 0.10 -22.57
C ALA A 102 -0.37 -1.26 -21.91
N PRO A 103 -1.17 -2.19 -22.51
CA PRO A 103 -1.39 -3.50 -21.88
C PRO A 103 -0.11 -4.31 -21.69
N VAL A 104 0.83 -4.23 -22.64
CA VAL A 104 2.14 -4.92 -22.55
C VAL A 104 2.97 -4.31 -21.41
N ILE A 105 2.98 -2.97 -21.31
CA ILE A 105 3.69 -2.25 -20.25
C ILE A 105 3.15 -2.67 -18.87
N PHE A 106 1.82 -2.79 -18.71
CA PHE A 106 1.23 -3.25 -17.44
C PHE A 106 1.65 -4.69 -17.09
N ILE A 107 1.70 -5.59 -18.08
CA ILE A 107 2.18 -6.97 -17.87
C ILE A 107 3.65 -6.96 -17.44
N ILE A 108 4.51 -6.18 -18.10
CA ILE A 108 5.92 -6.04 -17.73
C ILE A 108 6.04 -5.50 -16.30
N GLY A 109 5.28 -4.46 -15.94
CA GLY A 109 5.30 -3.89 -14.60
C GLY A 109 4.90 -4.90 -13.52
N LEU A 110 3.85 -5.70 -13.77
CA LEU A 110 3.41 -6.75 -12.86
C LEU A 110 4.47 -7.87 -12.73
N ALA A 111 5.09 -8.28 -13.84
CA ALA A 111 6.13 -9.29 -13.86
C ALA A 111 7.38 -8.82 -13.09
N LEU A 112 7.80 -7.57 -13.27
CA LEU A 112 8.90 -6.95 -12.51
C LEU A 112 8.58 -6.91 -11.02
N GLY A 113 7.39 -6.44 -10.63
CA GLY A 113 6.96 -6.44 -9.23
C GLY A 113 6.95 -7.85 -8.64
N ALA A 114 6.36 -8.83 -9.34
CA ALA A 114 6.33 -10.20 -8.89
C ALA A 114 7.75 -10.79 -8.74
N GLY A 115 8.66 -10.49 -9.68
CA GLY A 115 10.07 -10.90 -9.64
C GLY A 115 10.81 -10.32 -8.44
N ILE A 116 10.66 -9.02 -8.17
CA ILE A 116 11.22 -8.34 -7.01
C ILE A 116 10.73 -9.01 -5.73
N GLY A 117 9.41 -9.19 -5.59
CA GLY A 117 8.80 -9.83 -4.42
C GLY A 117 9.22 -11.28 -4.24
N ALA A 118 9.39 -12.04 -5.34
CA ALA A 118 9.85 -13.42 -5.29
C ALA A 118 11.29 -13.51 -4.76
N ILE A 119 12.18 -12.61 -5.18
CA ILE A 119 13.58 -12.58 -4.74
C ILE A 119 13.64 -12.30 -3.22
N TYR A 120 13.01 -11.22 -2.74
CA TYR A 120 13.04 -10.88 -1.32
C TYR A 120 12.27 -11.88 -0.47
N GLY A 121 11.13 -12.34 -0.98
CA GLY A 121 10.35 -13.37 -0.32
C GLY A 121 11.15 -14.68 -0.15
N ALA A 122 11.89 -15.11 -1.18
CA ALA A 122 12.75 -16.27 -1.09
C ALA A 122 13.91 -16.07 -0.10
N ILE A 123 14.58 -14.90 -0.15
CA ILE A 123 15.64 -14.58 0.82
C ILE A 123 15.07 -14.69 2.25
N ILE A 124 13.97 -14.03 2.56
CA ILE A 124 13.38 -14.04 3.91
C ILE A 124 12.95 -15.46 4.31
N ALA A 125 12.25 -16.17 3.42
CA ALA A 125 11.66 -17.46 3.73
C ALA A 125 12.72 -18.56 3.96
N TYR A 126 13.76 -18.62 3.13
CA TYR A 126 14.74 -19.71 3.16
C TYR A 126 15.96 -19.40 4.01
N THR A 127 16.41 -18.13 4.10
CA THR A 127 17.56 -17.78 4.95
C THR A 127 17.15 -17.46 6.39
N LYS A 128 15.85 -17.23 6.64
CA LYS A 128 15.28 -16.87 7.96
C LYS A 128 15.85 -15.59 8.57
N ILE A 129 16.43 -14.71 7.75
CA ILE A 129 16.85 -13.38 8.24
C ILE A 129 15.63 -12.54 8.59
N PRO A 130 15.72 -11.60 9.52
CA PRO A 130 14.63 -10.69 9.83
C PRO A 130 14.15 -9.96 8.59
N ALA A 131 12.84 -9.98 8.36
CA ALA A 131 12.23 -9.43 7.15
C ALA A 131 12.58 -7.94 6.95
N PHE A 132 12.63 -7.16 8.05
CA PHE A 132 12.95 -5.74 7.94
C PHE A 132 14.36 -5.48 7.41
N ILE A 133 15.34 -6.36 7.74
CA ILE A 133 16.75 -6.23 7.24
C ILE A 133 16.78 -6.51 5.74
N ALA A 134 16.15 -7.61 5.30
CA ALA A 134 16.08 -7.97 3.89
C ALA A 134 15.39 -6.88 3.06
N THR A 135 14.26 -6.37 3.55
CA THR A 135 13.46 -5.37 2.84
C THR A 135 14.08 -3.98 2.89
N LEU A 136 14.80 -3.63 3.96
CA LEU A 136 15.61 -2.40 4.00
C LEU A 136 16.74 -2.43 2.97
N GLY A 137 17.46 -3.56 2.87
CA GLY A 137 18.46 -3.76 1.81
C GLY A 137 17.82 -3.66 0.42
N GLY A 138 16.65 -4.27 0.26
CA GLY A 138 15.85 -4.21 -0.96
C GLY A 138 15.40 -2.81 -1.33
N GLN A 139 15.01 -2.01 -0.35
CA GLN A 139 14.66 -0.60 -0.58
C GLN A 139 15.84 0.17 -1.18
N LEU A 140 17.04 0.00 -0.63
CA LEU A 140 18.24 0.63 -1.16
C LEU A 140 18.56 0.15 -2.58
N ILE A 141 18.48 -1.15 -2.85
CA ILE A 141 18.73 -1.74 -4.17
C ILE A 141 17.73 -1.22 -5.20
N CYS A 142 16.43 -1.24 -4.90
CA CYS A 142 15.41 -0.76 -5.83
C CYS A 142 15.54 0.74 -6.09
N ARG A 143 15.83 1.54 -5.06
CA ARG A 143 16.04 2.99 -5.22
C ARG A 143 17.29 3.31 -6.03
N ALA A 144 18.39 2.60 -5.78
CA ALA A 144 19.61 2.73 -6.57
C ALA A 144 19.40 2.24 -8.00
N GLY A 145 18.71 1.12 -8.19
CA GLY A 145 18.36 0.59 -9.51
C GLY A 145 17.54 1.58 -10.35
N ALA A 146 16.56 2.29 -9.75
CA ALA A 146 15.83 3.34 -10.44
C ALA A 146 16.74 4.49 -10.89
N LYS A 147 17.69 4.92 -10.05
CA LYS A 147 18.65 5.99 -10.37
C LYS A 147 19.72 5.57 -11.38
N ILE A 148 20.08 4.28 -11.42
CA ILE A 148 20.99 3.72 -12.44
C ILE A 148 20.27 3.62 -13.80
N PHE A 149 18.99 3.18 -13.77
CA PHE A 149 18.18 3.07 -14.98
C PHE A 149 17.95 4.43 -15.64
N THR A 150 17.69 5.48 -14.86
CA THR A 150 17.57 6.86 -15.35
C THR A 150 18.01 7.84 -14.26
N ASN A 151 18.77 8.88 -14.66
CA ASN A 151 19.23 9.94 -13.76
C ASN A 151 18.33 11.17 -13.78
N ARG A 152 17.25 11.13 -14.55
CA ARG A 152 16.28 12.22 -14.73
C ARG A 152 14.84 11.68 -14.69
N PRO A 153 13.84 12.52 -14.39
CA PRO A 153 12.45 12.11 -14.49
C PRO A 153 12.07 11.67 -15.90
N VAL A 154 11.41 10.52 -16.01
CA VAL A 154 10.86 9.99 -17.26
C VAL A 154 9.49 10.61 -17.46
N SER A 155 9.34 11.48 -18.44
CA SER A 155 8.13 12.28 -18.72
C SER A 155 7.61 12.05 -20.15
N ASN A 156 6.54 12.75 -20.52
CA ASN A 156 5.87 12.63 -21.81
C ASN A 156 5.33 11.22 -22.07
N LEU A 157 4.52 10.72 -21.12
CA LEU A 157 3.97 9.37 -21.18
C LEU A 157 2.72 9.33 -22.06
N ASP A 158 2.59 8.24 -22.82
CA ASP A 158 1.42 7.97 -23.66
C ASP A 158 0.11 8.02 -22.87
N GLU A 159 -0.95 8.53 -23.50
CA GLU A 159 -2.25 8.74 -22.85
C GLU A 159 -2.89 7.42 -22.38
N ALA A 160 -2.76 6.35 -23.16
CA ALA A 160 -3.29 5.04 -22.81
C ALA A 160 -2.63 4.48 -21.53
N PHE A 161 -1.32 4.70 -21.34
CA PHE A 161 -0.62 4.34 -20.09
C PHE A 161 -1.04 5.22 -18.92
N ARG A 162 -1.29 6.52 -19.17
CA ARG A 162 -1.72 7.47 -18.13
C ARG A 162 -3.16 7.28 -17.68
N TYR A 163 -4.02 6.75 -18.55
CA TYR A 163 -5.47 6.68 -18.32
C TYR A 163 -5.88 6.04 -16.99
N PRO A 164 -5.32 4.90 -16.52
CA PRO A 164 -5.67 4.35 -15.22
C PRO A 164 -5.32 5.24 -14.02
N GLY A 165 -4.29 6.08 -14.14
CA GLY A 165 -3.86 7.00 -13.09
C GLY A 165 -4.58 8.36 -13.11
N ASN A 166 -4.91 8.89 -14.30
CA ASN A 166 -5.41 10.26 -14.50
C ASN A 166 -6.77 10.33 -15.22
N GLY A 167 -7.23 9.25 -15.84
CA GLY A 167 -8.51 9.21 -16.54
C GLY A 167 -9.72 9.27 -15.60
N LYS A 168 -10.89 9.55 -16.20
CA LYS A 168 -12.18 9.57 -15.49
C LYS A 168 -13.23 8.78 -16.26
N ILE A 169 -14.08 8.05 -15.56
CA ILE A 169 -15.27 7.37 -16.09
C ILE A 169 -16.47 7.95 -15.35
N ALA A 170 -17.41 8.54 -16.09
CA ALA A 170 -18.60 9.20 -15.54
C ALA A 170 -18.28 10.19 -14.40
N GLY A 171 -17.18 10.94 -14.51
CA GLY A 171 -16.73 11.92 -13.51
C GLY A 171 -15.93 11.34 -12.34
N ILE A 172 -15.87 10.01 -12.21
CA ILE A 172 -15.11 9.33 -11.15
C ILE A 172 -13.68 9.04 -11.66
N PRO A 173 -12.62 9.44 -10.95
CA PRO A 173 -11.25 9.08 -11.30
C PRO A 173 -11.04 7.56 -11.35
N VAL A 174 -10.44 7.06 -12.44
CA VAL A 174 -10.22 5.61 -12.65
C VAL A 174 -9.35 5.02 -11.55
N ILE A 175 -8.41 5.78 -11.02
CA ILE A 175 -7.55 5.36 -9.91
C ILE A 175 -8.34 4.93 -8.67
N ILE A 176 -9.50 5.55 -8.39
CA ILE A 176 -10.40 5.16 -7.28
C ILE A 176 -11.04 3.80 -7.59
N ILE A 177 -11.43 3.58 -8.85
CA ILE A 177 -12.01 2.30 -9.27
C ILE A 177 -10.97 1.18 -9.10
N VAL A 178 -9.73 1.39 -9.56
CA VAL A 178 -8.63 0.44 -9.37
C VAL A 178 -8.37 0.18 -7.88
N PHE A 179 -8.36 1.23 -7.05
CA PHE A 179 -8.20 1.11 -5.61
C PHE A 179 -9.29 0.22 -4.97
N LEU A 180 -10.56 0.40 -5.34
CA LEU A 180 -11.67 -0.41 -4.83
C LEU A 180 -11.60 -1.86 -5.33
N ILE A 181 -11.18 -2.09 -6.58
CA ILE A 181 -10.94 -3.43 -7.12
C ILE A 181 -9.81 -4.11 -6.32
N MET A 182 -8.72 -3.42 -6.06
CA MET A 182 -7.60 -3.96 -5.27
C MET A 182 -8.01 -4.26 -3.83
N PHE A 183 -8.86 -3.42 -3.22
CA PHE A 183 -9.48 -3.73 -1.93
C PHE A 183 -10.28 -5.03 -1.97
N ALA A 184 -11.15 -5.20 -2.99
CA ALA A 184 -11.97 -6.39 -3.13
C ALA A 184 -11.11 -7.65 -3.33
N ILE A 185 -10.05 -7.58 -4.16
CA ILE A 185 -9.10 -8.68 -4.36
C ILE A 185 -8.38 -9.01 -3.05
N ALA A 186 -7.85 -8.02 -2.34
CA ALA A 186 -7.14 -8.22 -1.09
C ALA A 186 -8.05 -8.81 0.00
N ALA A 187 -9.29 -8.32 0.12
CA ALA A 187 -10.29 -8.85 1.04
C ALA A 187 -10.66 -10.31 0.70
N PHE A 188 -10.84 -10.62 -0.60
CA PHE A 188 -11.10 -11.97 -1.07
C PHE A 188 -9.92 -12.91 -0.77
N LEU A 189 -8.69 -12.51 -1.12
CA LEU A 189 -7.49 -13.30 -0.84
C LEU A 189 -7.35 -13.59 0.66
N LEU A 190 -7.59 -12.58 1.49
CA LEU A 190 -7.44 -12.68 2.94
C LEU A 190 -8.48 -13.60 3.58
N THR A 191 -9.76 -13.54 3.13
CA THR A 191 -10.87 -14.18 3.84
C THR A 191 -11.37 -15.45 3.17
N GLN A 192 -11.31 -15.56 1.84
CA GLN A 192 -11.94 -16.64 1.08
C GLN A 192 -10.97 -17.68 0.55
N THR A 193 -9.64 -17.43 0.61
CA THR A 193 -8.65 -18.34 0.03
C THR A 193 -7.90 -19.15 1.09
N ARG A 194 -7.33 -20.29 0.66
CA ARG A 194 -6.40 -21.05 1.48
C ARG A 194 -5.14 -20.25 1.82
N PHE A 195 -4.70 -19.39 0.90
CA PHE A 195 -3.56 -18.51 1.11
C PHE A 195 -3.78 -17.59 2.33
N GLY A 196 -4.89 -16.84 2.39
CA GLY A 196 -5.20 -15.98 3.53
C GLY A 196 -5.27 -16.75 4.85
N LYS A 197 -5.94 -17.91 4.87
CA LYS A 197 -6.04 -18.77 6.06
C LYS A 197 -4.65 -19.26 6.52
N ASN A 198 -3.78 -19.64 5.59
CA ASN A 198 -2.42 -20.05 5.89
C ASN A 198 -1.62 -18.89 6.51
N ILE A 199 -1.75 -17.65 5.99
CA ILE A 199 -1.04 -16.50 6.54
C ILE A 199 -1.51 -16.17 7.95
N TYR A 200 -2.81 -16.28 8.25
CA TYR A 200 -3.32 -16.16 9.63
C TYR A 200 -2.68 -17.22 10.57
N ALA A 201 -2.59 -18.47 10.12
CA ALA A 201 -1.99 -19.55 10.89
C ALA A 201 -0.49 -19.31 11.13
N ILE A 202 0.26 -18.95 10.08
CA ILE A 202 1.69 -18.63 10.14
C ILE A 202 1.95 -17.46 11.08
N GLY A 203 1.18 -16.37 10.93
CA GLY A 203 1.29 -15.20 11.79
C GLY A 203 0.91 -15.47 13.25
N GLY A 204 0.01 -16.41 13.50
CA GLY A 204 -0.32 -16.84 14.86
C GLY A 204 0.81 -17.65 15.49
N ASN A 205 1.20 -18.75 14.86
CA ASN A 205 2.31 -19.62 15.28
C ASN A 205 2.84 -20.39 14.08
N ASP A 206 4.02 -20.02 13.59
CA ASP A 206 4.64 -20.62 12.41
C ASP A 206 5.06 -22.08 12.63
N GLN A 207 5.47 -22.45 13.85
CA GLN A 207 5.81 -23.83 14.19
C GLN A 207 4.56 -24.71 14.19
N ALA A 208 3.47 -24.26 14.80
CA ALA A 208 2.20 -24.99 14.77
C ALA A 208 1.66 -25.11 13.32
N ALA A 209 1.81 -24.07 12.51
CA ALA A 209 1.44 -24.09 11.10
C ALA A 209 2.23 -25.16 10.31
N ARG A 210 3.54 -25.32 10.57
CA ARG A 210 4.37 -26.38 9.99
C ARG A 210 3.90 -27.76 10.38
N VAL A 211 3.63 -27.98 11.66
CA VAL A 211 3.10 -29.27 12.15
C VAL A 211 1.75 -29.61 11.52
N ALA A 212 0.93 -28.59 11.24
CA ALA A 212 -0.34 -28.75 10.51
C ALA A 212 -0.18 -28.95 8.99
N GLY A 213 1.06 -29.09 8.47
CA GLY A 213 1.34 -29.34 7.06
C GLY A 213 1.31 -28.11 6.16
N ILE A 214 1.30 -26.90 6.72
CA ILE A 214 1.38 -25.66 5.93
C ILE A 214 2.84 -25.41 5.52
N ASN A 215 3.08 -25.28 4.22
CA ASN A 215 4.39 -24.88 3.70
C ASN A 215 4.59 -23.38 3.98
N VAL A 216 5.29 -23.07 5.07
CA VAL A 216 5.52 -21.70 5.56
C VAL A 216 6.35 -20.91 4.55
N GLU A 217 7.42 -21.50 4.01
CA GLU A 217 8.34 -20.84 3.09
C GLU A 217 7.60 -20.38 1.82
N LYS A 218 6.86 -21.28 1.18
CA LYS A 218 6.09 -20.96 -0.02
C LYS A 218 5.09 -19.85 0.24
N ASN A 219 4.38 -19.88 1.37
CA ASN A 219 3.39 -18.86 1.71
C ASN A 219 4.07 -17.50 1.99
N LEU A 220 5.24 -17.48 2.65
CA LEU A 220 5.99 -16.25 2.86
C LEU A 220 6.47 -15.64 1.53
N VAL A 221 7.01 -16.45 0.60
CA VAL A 221 7.36 -15.96 -0.74
C VAL A 221 6.15 -15.30 -1.41
N LEU A 222 4.99 -15.96 -1.38
CA LEU A 222 3.76 -15.41 -1.97
C LEU A 222 3.29 -14.11 -1.30
N VAL A 223 3.53 -13.92 0.00
CA VAL A 223 3.25 -12.66 0.71
C VAL A 223 4.06 -11.52 0.10
N TYR A 224 5.37 -11.67 -0.07
CA TYR A 224 6.22 -10.61 -0.64
C TYR A 224 5.98 -10.41 -2.14
N VAL A 225 5.64 -11.48 -2.89
CA VAL A 225 5.17 -11.35 -4.27
C VAL A 225 3.91 -10.47 -4.33
N TRP A 226 2.93 -10.72 -3.47
CA TRP A 226 1.71 -9.91 -3.39
C TRP A 226 2.01 -8.46 -3.01
N CYS A 227 2.86 -8.22 -2.02
CA CYS A 227 3.31 -6.87 -1.64
C CYS A 227 3.90 -6.11 -2.84
N SER A 228 4.84 -6.75 -3.55
CA SER A 228 5.53 -6.12 -4.67
C SER A 228 4.65 -5.98 -5.91
N VAL A 229 3.66 -6.85 -6.13
CA VAL A 229 2.63 -6.66 -7.16
C VAL A 229 1.76 -5.44 -6.84
N CYS A 230 1.34 -5.26 -5.58
CA CYS A 230 0.65 -4.05 -5.14
C CYS A 230 1.52 -2.79 -5.33
N ALA A 231 2.83 -2.89 -5.04
CA ALA A 231 3.79 -1.81 -5.30
C ALA A 231 3.88 -1.48 -6.79
N ALA A 232 3.96 -2.49 -7.66
CA ALA A 232 4.03 -2.30 -9.11
C ALA A 232 2.78 -1.59 -9.66
N ILE A 233 1.59 -2.05 -9.25
CA ILE A 233 0.32 -1.39 -9.60
C ILE A 233 0.33 0.05 -9.10
N GLY A 234 0.68 0.28 -7.84
CA GLY A 234 0.78 1.61 -7.25
C GLY A 234 1.77 2.51 -7.99
N GLY A 235 2.95 1.99 -8.36
CA GLY A 235 3.97 2.71 -9.11
C GLY A 235 3.52 3.13 -10.50
N MET A 236 2.90 2.22 -11.26
CA MET A 236 2.35 2.53 -12.59
C MET A 236 1.22 3.58 -12.51
N LEU A 237 0.33 3.46 -11.53
CA LEU A 237 -0.73 4.46 -11.30
C LEU A 237 -0.16 5.81 -10.88
N LEU A 238 0.89 5.82 -10.05
CA LEU A 238 1.58 7.04 -9.64
C LEU A 238 2.21 7.76 -10.85
N ALA A 239 2.94 7.02 -11.70
CA ALA A 239 3.51 7.56 -12.93
C ALA A 239 2.42 8.07 -13.89
N GLY A 240 1.36 7.30 -14.09
CA GLY A 240 0.22 7.70 -14.92
C GLY A 240 -0.47 8.97 -14.41
N ARG A 241 -0.64 9.11 -13.10
CA ARG A 241 -1.26 10.27 -12.45
C ARG A 241 -0.39 11.52 -12.53
N ALA A 242 0.91 11.37 -12.26
CA ALA A 242 1.87 12.48 -12.32
C ALA A 242 2.25 12.86 -13.76
N GLY A 243 2.01 11.97 -14.73
CA GLY A 243 2.51 12.11 -16.10
C GLY A 243 4.03 11.96 -16.22
N SER A 244 4.68 11.49 -15.16
CA SER A 244 6.12 11.26 -15.10
C SER A 244 6.49 10.31 -13.97
N ALA A 245 7.68 9.70 -14.06
CA ALA A 245 8.29 8.90 -12.99
C ALA A 245 9.67 9.47 -12.65
N ASP A 246 9.86 9.85 -11.39
CA ASP A 246 11.12 10.40 -10.86
C ASP A 246 11.87 9.30 -10.09
N PRO A 247 13.10 8.95 -10.50
CA PRO A 247 13.87 7.89 -9.84
C PRO A 247 14.23 8.20 -8.38
N ALA A 248 14.28 9.48 -8.01
CA ALA A 248 14.58 9.89 -6.65
C ALA A 248 13.33 9.92 -5.76
N ASN A 249 12.21 10.43 -6.31
CA ASN A 249 11.04 10.82 -5.50
C ASN A 249 9.82 9.91 -5.68
N SER A 250 9.68 9.18 -6.82
CA SER A 250 8.52 8.29 -6.99
C SER A 250 8.47 7.22 -5.92
N GLY A 251 7.36 7.15 -5.19
CA GLY A 251 7.15 6.22 -4.08
C GLY A 251 8.00 6.46 -2.84
N LEU A 252 8.64 7.63 -2.68
CA LEU A 252 9.45 7.95 -1.49
C LEU A 252 8.57 8.04 -0.25
N ASN A 253 8.93 7.29 0.80
CA ASN A 253 8.21 7.18 2.08
C ASN A 253 6.79 6.58 1.99
N TYR A 254 6.37 6.04 0.84
CA TYR A 254 5.05 5.42 0.70
C TYR A 254 4.94 4.11 1.49
N GLU A 255 6.07 3.45 1.75
CA GLU A 255 6.15 2.30 2.66
C GLU A 255 5.70 2.66 4.07
N LEU A 256 6.10 3.84 4.57
CA LEU A 256 5.71 4.30 5.91
C LEU A 256 4.20 4.60 5.99
N ASP A 257 3.66 5.29 4.99
CA ASP A 257 2.20 5.55 4.91
C ASP A 257 1.40 4.25 4.80
N ALA A 258 1.86 3.26 4.01
CA ALA A 258 1.20 1.97 3.85
C ALA A 258 1.20 1.14 5.15
N ILE A 259 2.35 1.07 5.82
CA ILE A 259 2.49 0.38 7.12
C ILE A 259 1.61 1.07 8.17
N ALA A 260 1.64 2.42 8.22
CA ALA A 260 0.81 3.20 9.12
C ALA A 260 -0.68 2.90 8.92
N ALA A 261 -1.15 2.92 7.66
CA ALA A 261 -2.54 2.63 7.33
C ALA A 261 -2.95 1.22 7.76
N ALA A 262 -2.12 0.21 7.50
CA ALA A 262 -2.38 -1.16 7.91
C ALA A 262 -2.42 -1.31 9.45
N THR A 263 -1.50 -0.65 10.16
CA THR A 263 -1.39 -0.71 11.63
C THR A 263 -2.53 0.04 12.31
N VAL A 264 -2.82 1.29 11.90
CA VAL A 264 -3.98 2.07 12.36
C VAL A 264 -5.27 1.30 12.08
N GLY A 265 -5.33 0.61 10.93
CA GLY A 265 -6.41 -0.28 10.53
C GLY A 265 -6.55 -1.54 11.40
N GLY A 266 -5.66 -1.76 12.36
CA GLY A 266 -5.72 -2.85 13.34
C GLY A 266 -5.08 -4.16 12.87
N THR A 267 -4.18 -4.11 11.89
CA THR A 267 -3.28 -5.23 11.59
C THR A 267 -2.20 -5.29 12.67
N SER A 268 -2.09 -6.43 13.35
CA SER A 268 -1.17 -6.58 14.48
C SER A 268 0.24 -6.95 14.05
N HIS A 269 1.23 -6.20 14.55
CA HIS A 269 2.65 -6.54 14.39
C HIS A 269 3.07 -7.82 15.15
N ALA A 270 2.28 -8.27 16.12
CA ALA A 270 2.46 -9.59 16.74
C ALA A 270 2.04 -10.74 15.82
N GLY A 271 1.44 -10.46 14.66
CA GLY A 271 0.96 -11.43 13.68
C GLY A 271 -0.41 -12.03 14.02
N GLY A 272 -0.99 -12.73 13.06
CA GLY A 272 -2.21 -13.51 13.24
C GLY A 272 -3.51 -12.70 13.35
N ILE A 273 -3.47 -11.36 13.31
CA ILE A 273 -4.65 -10.49 13.41
C ILE A 273 -4.62 -9.44 12.30
N CYS A 274 -5.62 -9.45 11.45
CA CYS A 274 -5.83 -8.46 10.39
C CYS A 274 -7.31 -8.45 9.98
N ARG A 275 -7.79 -7.32 9.46
CA ARG A 275 -9.08 -7.20 8.80
C ARG A 275 -8.94 -6.23 7.62
N ALA A 276 -9.25 -6.68 6.41
CA ALA A 276 -9.16 -5.83 5.22
C ALA A 276 -10.01 -4.54 5.35
N SER A 277 -11.21 -4.63 5.91
CA SER A 277 -12.06 -3.46 6.19
C SER A 277 -11.45 -2.51 7.22
N GLY A 278 -10.69 -3.04 8.18
CA GLY A 278 -9.94 -2.23 9.13
C GLY A 278 -8.82 -1.45 8.43
N VAL A 279 -8.05 -2.11 7.56
CA VAL A 279 -7.00 -1.45 6.75
C VAL A 279 -7.61 -0.36 5.86
N MET A 280 -8.75 -0.62 5.23
CA MET A 280 -9.50 0.41 4.49
C MET A 280 -9.82 1.62 5.37
N ALA A 281 -10.32 1.40 6.58
CA ALA A 281 -10.59 2.50 7.51
C ALA A 281 -9.30 3.24 7.91
N GLY A 282 -8.19 2.52 8.13
CA GLY A 282 -6.88 3.12 8.40
C GLY A 282 -6.39 4.03 7.27
N ILE A 283 -6.53 3.59 6.01
CA ILE A 283 -6.21 4.39 4.82
C ILE A 283 -7.05 5.68 4.80
N LEU A 284 -8.35 5.57 5.04
CA LEU A 284 -9.26 6.71 5.06
C LEU A 284 -8.97 7.67 6.23
N ILE A 285 -8.60 7.15 7.41
CA ILE A 285 -8.20 7.97 8.56
C ILE A 285 -6.97 8.82 8.20
N LEU A 286 -5.92 8.20 7.66
CA LEU A 286 -4.73 8.94 7.24
C LEU A 286 -5.05 9.93 6.11
N GLY A 287 -5.91 9.54 5.18
CA GLY A 287 -6.38 10.42 4.11
C GLY A 287 -7.13 11.64 4.61
N VAL A 288 -8.04 11.47 5.58
CA VAL A 288 -8.76 12.59 6.21
C VAL A 288 -7.80 13.50 6.95
N ILE A 289 -6.82 12.95 7.67
CA ILE A 289 -5.80 13.73 8.37
C ILE A 289 -4.94 14.51 7.36
N ASN A 290 -4.40 13.85 6.34
CA ASN A 290 -3.57 14.49 5.33
C ASN A 290 -4.33 15.61 4.59
N ASN A 291 -5.49 15.30 4.05
CA ASN A 291 -6.32 16.25 3.32
C ASN A 291 -6.79 17.40 4.23
N GLY A 292 -7.19 17.06 5.46
CA GLY A 292 -7.65 18.03 6.43
C GLY A 292 -6.56 19.04 6.84
N LEU A 293 -5.34 18.55 7.13
CA LEU A 293 -4.22 19.42 7.49
C LEU A 293 -3.83 20.35 6.32
N VAL A 294 -3.85 19.83 5.07
CA VAL A 294 -3.63 20.67 3.87
C VAL A 294 -4.72 21.74 3.74
N MET A 295 -5.99 21.40 3.95
CA MET A 295 -7.09 22.37 3.91
C MET A 295 -7.00 23.44 5.01
N LEU A 296 -6.45 23.08 6.16
CA LEU A 296 -6.15 24.00 7.27
C LEU A 296 -4.83 24.77 7.07
N LYS A 297 -4.17 24.59 5.91
CA LYS A 297 -2.89 25.23 5.55
C LYS A 297 -1.76 24.93 6.56
N VAL A 298 -1.80 23.75 7.15
CA VAL A 298 -0.72 23.27 8.01
C VAL A 298 0.46 22.87 7.15
N ASP A 299 1.66 23.24 7.59
CA ASP A 299 2.92 22.91 6.90
C ASP A 299 3.14 21.38 6.77
N ASP A 300 3.75 20.94 5.66
CA ASP A 300 4.00 19.54 5.36
C ASP A 300 4.89 18.87 6.42
N ASN A 301 5.84 19.60 7.04
CA ASN A 301 6.69 19.05 8.09
C ASN A 301 5.86 18.77 9.36
N MET A 302 4.93 19.67 9.71
CA MET A 302 4.00 19.45 10.81
C MET A 302 3.07 18.27 10.53
N THR A 303 2.62 18.12 9.29
CA THR A 303 1.83 16.95 8.86
C THR A 303 2.62 15.65 9.06
N ASN A 304 3.91 15.62 8.72
CA ASN A 304 4.78 14.47 8.93
C ASN A 304 5.01 14.16 10.42
N ILE A 305 5.13 15.20 11.28
CA ILE A 305 5.21 15.01 12.74
C ILE A 305 3.93 14.36 13.27
N VAL A 306 2.76 14.85 12.86
CA VAL A 306 1.46 14.27 13.27
C VAL A 306 1.35 12.82 12.83
N LYS A 307 1.72 12.49 11.59
CA LYS A 307 1.76 11.11 11.09
C LYS A 307 2.68 10.23 11.94
N GLY A 308 3.90 10.70 12.22
CA GLY A 308 4.86 9.97 13.07
C GLY A 308 4.28 9.65 14.45
N MET A 309 3.63 10.62 15.08
CA MET A 309 2.96 10.41 16.38
C MET A 309 1.83 9.38 16.29
N ILE A 310 1.03 9.41 15.23
CA ILE A 310 -0.06 8.45 15.00
C ILE A 310 0.50 7.04 14.82
N ILE A 311 1.58 6.87 14.03
CA ILE A 311 2.24 5.58 13.82
C ILE A 311 2.73 5.01 15.15
N ILE A 312 3.51 5.78 15.91
CA ILE A 312 4.05 5.36 17.20
C ILE A 312 2.90 5.01 18.17
N GLY A 313 1.90 5.88 18.27
CA GLY A 313 0.76 5.68 19.14
C GLY A 313 -0.03 4.40 18.79
N SER A 314 -0.27 4.14 17.51
CA SER A 314 -1.00 2.94 17.06
C SER A 314 -0.23 1.65 17.36
N VAL A 315 1.09 1.63 17.12
CA VAL A 315 1.94 0.47 17.44
C VAL A 315 2.00 0.21 18.95
N VAL A 316 2.18 1.26 19.77
CA VAL A 316 2.19 1.14 21.24
C VAL A 316 0.86 0.57 21.75
N LEU A 317 -0.27 1.04 21.21
CA LEU A 317 -1.58 0.54 21.59
C LEU A 317 -1.79 -0.92 21.15
N ASP A 318 -1.34 -1.30 19.96
CA ASP A 318 -1.39 -2.68 19.47
C ASP A 318 -0.58 -3.62 20.38
N MET A 319 0.67 -3.27 20.66
CA MET A 319 1.58 -4.06 21.49
C MET A 319 1.02 -4.23 22.93
N ARG A 320 0.50 -3.16 23.56
CA ARG A 320 -0.11 -3.24 24.88
C ARG A 320 -1.37 -4.11 24.92
N LYS A 321 -2.18 -4.06 23.85
CA LYS A 321 -3.38 -4.88 23.74
C LYS A 321 -3.07 -6.36 23.60
N ASN A 322 -2.01 -6.69 22.86
CA ASN A 322 -1.58 -8.07 22.63
C ASN A 322 -0.80 -8.66 23.82
N ALA A 323 0.01 -7.85 24.54
CA ALA A 323 0.67 -8.27 25.77
C ALA A 323 -0.30 -8.71 26.88
N LYS A 324 -1.56 -8.23 26.87
CA LYS A 324 -2.61 -8.67 27.82
C LYS A 324 -3.31 -9.97 27.39
N ARG A 325 -3.03 -10.49 26.20
CA ARG A 325 -3.63 -11.72 25.66
C ARG A 325 -2.70 -12.91 25.65
N ALA A 326 -1.40 -12.68 25.82
CA ALA A 326 -0.36 -13.68 26.07
C ALA A 326 -0.22 -13.96 27.57
#